data_d986978ccd370b1e8952cdee28288cd8
#
_entry.id   d986978ccd370b1e8952cdee28288cd8
#
_cell.length_a   1.000
_cell.length_b   1.000
_cell.length_c   1.000
_cell.angle_alpha   90.00
_cell.angle_beta   90.00
_cell.angle_gamma   90.00
#
_symmetry.space_group_name_H-M   'P 1'
#
loop_
_entity.id
_entity.type
_entity.pdbx_description
1 polymer ?
#
loop_
_entity_poly.entity_id
_entity_poly.type
_entity_poly.pdbx_seq_one_letter_code
_entity_poly.pdbx_strand_id
1 'polypeptide(L)'
;MAFDIRNMSFTRQILPVIAVLGLVIAAFFILSGQPDRELSEPDREPPRAPEALADAARVAGSGVVEPSSEVVQVGSALSGLVTGLFVEPGDRVSEGQTLFTVDARQARAQLREAEAAVREAQAAIAEARSAQATASSQLALYRGVSDPAAVSRSEVIRAEGEASAAAERLTLARARYEAAQARAASARTEIGRLTITAPIAGEILAVNIRKGEYVSTMGGGAQPFIEMGQTQPMHVRIDIDEEQAPRVAMGEPATVSPRGAAGQQVQASFVRAEPLVVPKRSLTNSAAERVDVRVLQVIYELPASATGDGGIFRVGQQVDAYIPAKKGQ
;
A
#
# COMPACT_ATOMS: atom_id res chain seq x y z
N MET A 1 27.89 18.65 -79.77
CA MET A 1 28.16 19.95 -79.12
C MET A 1 29.03 19.70 -77.92
N ALA A 2 30.32 20.01 -78.04
CA ALA A 2 31.25 19.86 -76.95
C ALA A 2 31.10 21.10 -76.05
N PHE A 3 30.81 20.87 -74.78
CA PHE A 3 30.77 21.96 -73.79
C PHE A 3 32.16 22.37 -73.43
N ASP A 4 32.52 23.59 -73.80
CA ASP A 4 33.86 24.15 -73.51
C ASP A 4 33.85 24.79 -72.09
N ILE A 5 34.47 24.08 -71.15
CA ILE A 5 34.43 24.37 -69.69
C ILE A 5 35.41 25.52 -69.34
N ARG A 6 36.11 26.13 -70.30
CA ARG A 6 37.26 27.01 -70.05
C ARG A 6 36.92 28.48 -69.86
N ASN A 7 35.65 28.88 -69.99
CA ASN A 7 35.24 30.29 -69.88
C ASN A 7 34.00 30.53 -69.05
N MET A 8 33.68 29.66 -68.12
CA MET A 8 32.52 29.83 -67.23
C MET A 8 32.85 30.67 -66.02
N SER A 9 32.20 31.83 -65.86
CA SER A 9 32.39 32.64 -64.61
C SER A 9 31.77 31.89 -63.43
N PHE A 10 32.60 31.62 -62.40
CA PHE A 10 32.29 30.78 -61.26
C PHE A 10 31.01 31.23 -60.56
N THR A 11 30.82 32.55 -60.35
CA THR A 11 29.68 33.14 -59.60
C THR A 11 28.37 33.17 -60.40
N ARG A 12 28.45 33.20 -61.74
CA ARG A 12 27.24 33.45 -62.53
C ARG A 12 26.65 32.19 -63.19
N GLN A 13 27.48 31.14 -63.37
CA GLN A 13 27.08 29.89 -64.01
C GLN A 13 27.35 28.65 -63.20
N ILE A 14 28.43 28.53 -62.47
CA ILE A 14 28.78 27.35 -61.65
C ILE A 14 28.05 27.32 -60.34
N LEU A 15 27.91 28.45 -59.62
CA LEU A 15 27.23 28.54 -58.32
C LEU A 15 25.76 28.12 -58.38
N PRO A 16 24.94 28.58 -59.38
CA PRO A 16 23.53 28.13 -59.43
C PRO A 16 23.39 26.65 -59.79
N VAL A 17 24.32 26.08 -60.61
CA VAL A 17 24.32 24.65 -60.93
C VAL A 17 24.61 23.81 -59.67
N ILE A 18 25.60 24.22 -58.87
CA ILE A 18 25.91 23.55 -57.60
C ILE A 18 24.77 23.68 -56.60
N ALA A 19 24.09 24.84 -56.56
CA ALA A 19 22.94 25.04 -55.68
C ALA A 19 21.73 24.14 -56.10
N VAL A 20 21.46 24.02 -57.38
CA VAL A 20 20.42 23.12 -57.88
C VAL A 20 20.79 21.64 -57.63
N LEU A 21 22.06 21.23 -57.86
CA LEU A 21 22.53 19.88 -57.56
C LEU A 21 22.42 19.60 -56.08
N GLY A 22 22.78 20.51 -55.19
CA GLY A 22 22.63 20.42 -53.74
C GLY A 22 21.18 20.24 -53.31
N LEU A 23 20.25 21.00 -53.92
CA LEU A 23 18.83 20.89 -53.68
C LEU A 23 18.25 19.51 -54.15
N VAL A 24 18.70 19.00 -55.29
CA VAL A 24 18.29 17.68 -55.80
C VAL A 24 18.80 16.56 -54.89
N ILE A 25 20.06 16.66 -54.43
CA ILE A 25 20.64 15.72 -53.48
C ILE A 25 19.90 15.78 -52.12
N ALA A 26 19.61 16.98 -51.60
CA ALA A 26 18.87 17.15 -50.37
C ALA A 26 17.44 16.57 -50.51
N ALA A 27 16.76 16.84 -51.60
CA ALA A 27 15.43 16.29 -51.90
C ALA A 27 15.46 14.75 -52.01
N PHE A 28 16.50 14.19 -52.64
CA PHE A 28 16.70 12.75 -52.71
C PHE A 28 16.90 12.13 -51.31
N PHE A 29 17.73 12.73 -50.48
CA PHE A 29 17.94 12.25 -49.11
C PHE A 29 16.68 12.40 -48.22
N ILE A 30 15.89 13.48 -48.40
CA ILE A 30 14.63 13.68 -47.67
C ILE A 30 13.59 12.64 -48.14
N LEU A 31 13.50 12.34 -49.43
CA LEU A 31 12.57 11.36 -49.97
C LEU A 31 12.98 9.91 -49.72
N SER A 32 14.29 9.60 -49.74
CA SER A 32 14.84 8.28 -49.48
C SER A 32 15.07 7.97 -48.01
N GLY A 33 15.19 9.00 -47.18
CA GLY A 33 15.43 8.87 -45.75
C GLY A 33 14.16 9.03 -44.91
N GLN A 34 12.98 9.07 -45.50
CA GLN A 34 11.75 8.96 -44.68
C GLN A 34 11.69 7.53 -44.16
N PRO A 35 11.74 7.34 -42.82
CA PRO A 35 11.45 6.04 -42.27
C PRO A 35 10.06 5.66 -42.73
N ASP A 36 9.93 4.40 -43.20
CA ASP A 36 8.63 3.84 -43.56
C ASP A 36 7.63 4.14 -42.47
N ARG A 37 6.72 5.09 -42.77
CA ARG A 37 5.58 5.41 -41.91
C ARG A 37 4.42 4.43 -42.13
N GLU A 38 4.71 3.23 -42.61
CA GLU A 38 3.86 2.14 -42.26
C GLU A 38 4.04 1.92 -40.78
N LEU A 39 3.09 2.47 -39.99
CA LEU A 39 2.85 2.02 -38.66
C LEU A 39 2.85 0.50 -38.78
N SER A 40 3.95 -0.15 -38.36
CA SER A 40 3.92 -1.55 -38.04
C SER A 40 2.90 -1.70 -36.92
N GLU A 41 1.63 -1.75 -37.28
CA GLU A 41 0.70 -2.45 -36.43
C GLU A 41 1.31 -3.84 -36.29
N PRO A 42 1.73 -4.22 -35.09
CA PRO A 42 2.06 -5.60 -34.87
C PRO A 42 0.79 -6.33 -35.28
N ASP A 43 0.93 -7.19 -36.31
CA ASP A 43 -0.12 -8.07 -36.81
C ASP A 43 -0.48 -9.06 -35.68
N ARG A 44 -0.99 -8.52 -34.60
CA ARG A 44 -1.62 -9.23 -33.52
C ARG A 44 -3.06 -9.39 -33.92
N GLU A 45 -3.31 -10.48 -34.65
CA GLU A 45 -4.68 -10.97 -34.76
C GLU A 45 -5.33 -10.84 -33.36
N PRO A 46 -6.52 -10.20 -33.24
CA PRO A 46 -7.22 -10.17 -31.98
C PRO A 46 -7.34 -11.62 -31.49
N PRO A 47 -7.19 -11.86 -30.17
CA PRO A 47 -7.20 -13.21 -29.63
C PRO A 47 -8.45 -13.92 -30.13
N ARG A 48 -8.27 -14.92 -31.01
CA ARG A 48 -9.39 -15.74 -31.49
C ARG A 48 -9.89 -16.55 -30.32
N ALA A 49 -11.20 -16.49 -30.12
CA ALA A 49 -11.84 -17.39 -29.18
C ALA A 49 -11.46 -18.83 -29.53
N PRO A 50 -11.09 -19.65 -28.54
CA PRO A 50 -10.81 -21.08 -28.82
C PRO A 50 -11.99 -21.71 -29.58
N GLU A 51 -11.71 -22.59 -30.56
CA GLU A 51 -12.73 -23.22 -31.42
C GLU A 51 -13.87 -23.86 -30.62
N ALA A 52 -13.58 -24.43 -29.45
CA ALA A 52 -14.55 -24.99 -28.54
C ALA A 52 -15.56 -23.97 -27.98
N LEU A 53 -15.32 -22.68 -28.14
CA LEU A 53 -16.16 -21.56 -27.62
C LEU A 53 -16.80 -20.75 -28.76
N ALA A 54 -16.51 -21.06 -30.01
CA ALA A 54 -16.94 -20.27 -31.18
C ALA A 54 -18.45 -20.22 -31.37
N ASP A 55 -19.17 -21.29 -31.00
CA ASP A 55 -20.62 -21.42 -31.24
C ASP A 55 -21.50 -20.99 -30.07
N ALA A 56 -20.91 -20.60 -28.91
CA ALA A 56 -21.67 -20.18 -27.75
C ALA A 56 -21.73 -18.65 -27.66
N ALA A 57 -22.95 -18.10 -27.45
CA ALA A 57 -23.09 -16.67 -27.16
C ALA A 57 -22.33 -16.34 -25.86
N ARG A 58 -21.22 -15.61 -25.97
CA ARG A 58 -20.33 -15.25 -24.87
C ARG A 58 -19.93 -13.79 -24.95
N VAL A 59 -19.62 -13.21 -23.79
CA VAL A 59 -19.02 -11.90 -23.66
C VAL A 59 -17.55 -12.10 -23.32
N ALA A 60 -16.67 -11.56 -24.15
CA ALA A 60 -15.24 -11.57 -23.89
C ALA A 60 -14.82 -10.38 -23.03
N GLY A 61 -13.91 -10.59 -22.12
CA GLY A 61 -13.30 -9.58 -21.29
C GLY A 61 -11.82 -9.87 -21.10
N SER A 62 -11.05 -8.83 -20.80
CA SER A 62 -9.67 -8.99 -20.34
C SER A 62 -9.65 -8.86 -18.82
N GLY A 63 -8.75 -9.58 -18.15
CA GLY A 63 -8.67 -9.51 -16.70
C GLY A 63 -7.24 -9.56 -16.20
N VAL A 64 -7.11 -9.38 -14.88
CA VAL A 64 -5.85 -9.50 -14.14
C VAL A 64 -6.08 -10.42 -12.95
N VAL A 65 -5.14 -11.31 -12.72
CA VAL A 65 -5.13 -12.17 -11.53
C VAL A 65 -4.69 -11.36 -10.32
N GLU A 66 -5.45 -11.44 -9.24
CA GLU A 66 -5.17 -10.72 -7.99
C GLU A 66 -5.38 -11.61 -6.77
N PRO A 67 -4.81 -11.27 -5.60
CA PRO A 67 -5.15 -11.94 -4.35
C PRO A 67 -6.62 -11.72 -4.01
N SER A 68 -7.25 -12.66 -3.32
CA SER A 68 -8.65 -12.51 -2.86
C SER A 68 -8.87 -11.34 -1.90
N SER A 69 -7.81 -10.92 -1.18
CA SER A 69 -7.79 -9.74 -0.32
C SER A 69 -7.48 -8.44 -1.05
N GLU A 70 -7.30 -8.48 -2.38
CA GLU A 70 -6.57 -7.47 -3.15
C GLU A 70 -5.11 -7.34 -2.69
N VAL A 71 -4.33 -6.47 -3.34
CA VAL A 71 -2.93 -6.24 -2.94
C VAL A 71 -2.89 -5.25 -1.78
N VAL A 72 -2.42 -5.72 -0.62
CA VAL A 72 -2.20 -4.88 0.56
C VAL A 72 -0.80 -4.29 0.50
N GLN A 73 -0.72 -2.98 0.50
CA GLN A 73 0.52 -2.22 0.51
C GLN A 73 0.94 -1.91 1.94
N VAL A 74 2.02 -2.52 2.40
CA VAL A 74 2.55 -2.33 3.75
C VAL A 74 3.59 -1.23 3.74
N GLY A 75 3.33 -0.18 4.53
CA GLY A 75 4.20 0.95 4.76
C GLY A 75 4.81 0.97 6.16
N SER A 76 5.58 2.01 6.48
CA SER A 76 6.03 2.32 7.85
C SER A 76 5.28 3.52 8.39
N ALA A 77 4.88 3.46 9.66
CA ALA A 77 4.25 4.60 10.33
C ALA A 77 5.25 5.67 10.78
N LEU A 78 6.53 5.33 10.87
CA LEU A 78 7.62 6.21 11.29
C LEU A 78 8.81 6.05 10.35
N SER A 79 9.50 7.18 10.09
CA SER A 79 10.72 7.18 9.28
C SER A 79 11.92 6.67 10.10
N GLY A 80 12.88 6.03 9.44
CA GLY A 80 14.10 5.56 10.08
C GLY A 80 14.87 4.53 9.27
N LEU A 81 15.98 4.05 9.83
CA LEU A 81 16.83 3.05 9.20
C LEU A 81 16.25 1.63 9.42
N VAL A 82 16.13 0.82 8.38
CA VAL A 82 15.75 -0.59 8.49
C VAL A 82 16.87 -1.39 9.15
N THR A 83 16.58 -1.95 10.33
CA THR A 83 17.54 -2.72 11.12
C THR A 83 17.43 -4.22 10.93
N GLY A 84 16.23 -4.70 10.57
CA GLY A 84 15.95 -6.10 10.28
C GLY A 84 14.89 -6.22 9.19
N LEU A 85 15.06 -7.20 8.30
CA LEU A 85 14.08 -7.65 7.32
C LEU A 85 13.95 -9.17 7.50
N PHE A 86 12.72 -9.67 7.65
CA PHE A 86 12.46 -11.04 8.09
C PHE A 86 11.63 -11.84 7.08
N VAL A 87 11.40 -11.28 5.91
CA VAL A 87 10.58 -11.89 4.85
C VAL A 87 11.20 -11.68 3.47
N GLU A 88 10.93 -12.63 2.57
CA GLU A 88 11.31 -12.61 1.17
C GLU A 88 10.05 -12.76 0.29
N PRO A 89 10.10 -12.35 -1.00
CA PRO A 89 9.01 -12.60 -1.93
C PRO A 89 8.71 -14.11 -2.04
N GLY A 90 7.44 -14.48 -1.92
CA GLY A 90 6.96 -15.86 -1.91
C GLY A 90 6.75 -16.44 -0.50
N ASP A 91 7.20 -15.77 0.56
CA ASP A 91 6.98 -16.24 1.94
C ASP A 91 5.51 -16.15 2.32
N ARG A 92 5.02 -17.15 3.05
CA ARG A 92 3.70 -17.11 3.69
C ARG A 92 3.83 -16.62 5.11
N VAL A 93 3.03 -15.61 5.44
CA VAL A 93 3.03 -14.97 6.75
C VAL A 93 1.67 -15.04 7.42
N SER A 94 1.69 -15.12 8.74
CA SER A 94 0.48 -15.01 9.57
C SER A 94 0.21 -13.54 9.92
N GLU A 95 -1.04 -13.21 10.21
CA GLU A 95 -1.41 -11.90 10.76
C GLU A 95 -0.59 -11.61 12.03
N GLY A 96 -0.06 -10.39 12.15
CA GLY A 96 0.79 -9.96 13.26
C GLY A 96 2.27 -10.44 13.18
N GLN A 97 2.64 -11.27 12.21
CA GLN A 97 4.04 -11.68 12.00
C GLN A 97 4.90 -10.47 11.62
N THR A 98 6.07 -10.35 12.25
CA THR A 98 7.01 -9.26 11.97
C THR A 98 7.57 -9.39 10.56
N LEU A 99 7.44 -8.32 9.76
CA LEU A 99 7.96 -8.22 8.41
C LEU A 99 9.33 -7.54 8.39
N PHE A 100 9.42 -6.38 9.00
CA PHE A 100 10.69 -5.65 9.15
C PHE A 100 10.67 -4.76 10.39
N THR A 101 11.86 -4.30 10.80
CA THR A 101 12.03 -3.40 11.95
C THR A 101 12.82 -2.18 11.57
N VAL A 102 12.44 -1.04 12.15
CA VAL A 102 13.12 0.25 12.03
C VAL A 102 13.90 0.54 13.30
N ASP A 103 14.94 1.37 13.23
CA ASP A 103 15.80 1.70 14.37
C ASP A 103 15.00 2.31 15.54
N ALA A 104 14.94 1.57 16.63
CA ALA A 104 14.21 1.93 17.83
C ALA A 104 15.12 2.46 18.96
N ARG A 105 16.40 2.75 18.72
CA ARG A 105 17.35 3.16 19.78
C ARG A 105 16.90 4.43 20.50
N GLN A 106 16.45 5.43 19.77
CA GLN A 106 15.95 6.69 20.32
C GLN A 106 14.65 6.47 21.10
N ALA A 107 13.67 5.76 20.53
CA ALA A 107 12.40 5.47 21.20
C ALA A 107 12.60 4.65 22.48
N ARG A 108 13.54 3.69 22.48
CA ARG A 108 13.91 2.94 23.69
C ARG A 108 14.58 3.83 24.75
N ALA A 109 15.35 4.84 24.35
CA ALA A 109 15.91 5.80 25.30
C ALA A 109 14.82 6.64 25.95
N GLN A 110 13.87 7.13 25.16
CA GLN A 110 12.69 7.88 25.66
C GLN A 110 11.83 7.02 26.60
N LEU A 111 11.64 5.73 26.30
CA LEU A 111 10.92 4.84 27.21
C LEU A 111 11.63 4.70 28.55
N ARG A 112 12.96 4.51 28.55
CA ARG A 112 13.71 4.42 29.81
C ARG A 112 13.62 5.68 30.67
N GLU A 113 13.64 6.85 30.02
CA GLU A 113 13.43 8.15 30.69
C GLU A 113 12.02 8.23 31.28
N ALA A 114 10.98 7.90 30.51
CA ALA A 114 9.60 7.90 31.00
C ALA A 114 9.39 6.88 32.14
N GLU A 115 10.01 5.70 32.09
CA GLU A 115 9.95 4.71 33.17
C GLU A 115 10.70 5.18 34.43
N ALA A 116 11.76 5.98 34.29
CA ALA A 116 12.41 6.61 35.43
C ALA A 116 11.48 7.64 36.11
N ALA A 117 10.77 8.46 35.32
CA ALA A 117 9.78 9.41 35.84
C ALA A 117 8.60 8.70 36.55
N VAL A 118 8.18 7.52 36.09
CA VAL A 118 7.18 6.70 36.80
C VAL A 118 7.69 6.27 38.19
N ARG A 119 8.96 5.81 38.28
CA ARG A 119 9.55 5.41 39.58
C ARG A 119 9.68 6.58 40.53
N GLU A 120 10.08 7.76 40.04
CA GLU A 120 10.15 9.00 40.84
C GLU A 120 8.76 9.38 41.36
N ALA A 121 7.75 9.41 40.51
CA ALA A 121 6.38 9.74 40.93
C ALA A 121 5.81 8.71 41.94
N GLN A 122 6.19 7.43 41.81
CA GLN A 122 5.81 6.38 42.76
C GLN A 122 6.45 6.63 44.15
N ALA A 123 7.72 7.04 44.17
CA ALA A 123 8.39 7.41 45.43
C ALA A 123 7.72 8.63 46.10
N ALA A 124 7.33 9.62 45.30
CA ALA A 124 6.60 10.79 45.80
C ALA A 124 5.21 10.43 46.42
N ILE A 125 4.53 9.39 45.89
CA ILE A 125 3.32 8.84 46.51
C ILE A 125 3.63 8.25 47.91
N ALA A 126 4.72 7.50 48.03
CA ALA A 126 5.10 6.88 49.29
C ALA A 126 5.41 7.96 50.35
N GLU A 127 6.15 9.01 49.98
CA GLU A 127 6.43 10.17 50.81
C GLU A 127 5.14 10.88 51.25
N ALA A 128 4.28 11.24 50.28
CA ALA A 128 3.02 11.94 50.58
C ALA A 128 2.07 11.10 51.46
N ARG A 129 2.05 9.77 51.26
CA ARG A 129 1.27 8.84 52.09
C ARG A 129 1.79 8.83 53.55
N SER A 130 3.10 8.79 53.73
CA SER A 130 3.72 8.84 55.05
C SER A 130 3.38 10.19 55.77
N ALA A 131 3.50 11.30 55.04
CA ALA A 131 3.14 12.62 55.58
C ALA A 131 1.64 12.71 55.95
N GLN A 132 0.76 12.16 55.12
CA GLN A 132 -0.68 12.09 55.42
C GLN A 132 -0.96 11.25 56.68
N ALA A 133 -0.31 10.08 56.79
CA ALA A 133 -0.47 9.20 57.94
C ALA A 133 -0.05 9.90 59.23
N THR A 134 1.09 10.62 59.21
CA THR A 134 1.59 11.41 60.36
C THR A 134 0.62 12.51 60.76
N ALA A 135 0.15 13.33 59.80
CA ALA A 135 -0.79 14.43 60.08
C ALA A 135 -2.15 13.91 60.58
N SER A 136 -2.64 12.80 60.02
CA SER A 136 -3.88 12.17 60.46
C SER A 136 -3.76 11.60 61.88
N SER A 137 -2.62 10.99 62.23
CA SER A 137 -2.36 10.49 63.57
C SER A 137 -2.29 11.60 64.60
N GLN A 138 -1.67 12.74 64.24
CA GLN A 138 -1.60 13.90 65.11
C GLN A 138 -2.98 14.51 65.36
N LEU A 139 -3.80 14.67 64.33
CA LEU A 139 -5.19 15.10 64.47
C LEU A 139 -6.01 14.15 65.35
N ALA A 140 -5.82 12.83 65.17
CA ALA A 140 -6.49 11.84 66.03
C ALA A 140 -6.11 11.94 67.50
N LEU A 141 -4.83 12.21 67.80
CA LEU A 141 -4.35 12.45 69.16
C LEU A 141 -5.06 13.68 69.77
N TYR A 142 -5.10 14.81 69.09
CA TYR A 142 -5.79 16.01 69.57
C TYR A 142 -7.28 15.79 69.80
N ARG A 143 -7.95 15.08 68.96
CA ARG A 143 -9.38 14.75 69.10
C ARG A 143 -9.65 13.68 70.16
N GLY A 144 -8.70 12.86 70.54
CA GLY A 144 -8.80 11.84 71.59
C GLY A 144 -8.58 12.33 72.99
N VAL A 145 -8.21 13.61 73.21
CA VAL A 145 -8.02 14.20 74.53
C VAL A 145 -9.38 14.40 75.16
N SER A 146 -9.58 13.74 76.33
CA SER A 146 -10.86 13.80 77.08
C SER A 146 -11.11 15.11 77.80
N ASP A 147 -10.06 15.86 78.13
CA ASP A 147 -10.17 17.15 78.80
C ASP A 147 -10.14 18.32 77.78
N PRO A 148 -11.24 19.04 77.54
CA PRO A 148 -11.29 20.18 76.61
C PRO A 148 -10.38 21.36 76.99
N ALA A 149 -9.88 21.41 78.21
CA ALA A 149 -8.95 22.47 78.69
C ALA A 149 -7.49 22.13 78.34
N ALA A 150 -7.18 20.85 78.01
CA ALA A 150 -5.83 20.37 77.73
C ALA A 150 -5.39 20.62 76.27
N VAL A 151 -6.32 20.93 75.34
CA VAL A 151 -6.03 21.22 73.92
C VAL A 151 -6.82 22.42 73.44
N SER A 152 -6.13 23.42 72.91
CA SER A 152 -6.79 24.60 72.39
C SER A 152 -7.55 24.35 71.11
N ARG A 153 -8.68 24.96 70.86
CA ARG A 153 -9.47 24.90 69.67
C ARG A 153 -8.66 25.29 68.42
N SER A 154 -7.73 26.23 68.59
CA SER A 154 -6.83 26.66 67.50
C SER A 154 -5.85 25.60 67.11
N GLU A 155 -5.39 24.73 67.99
CA GLU A 155 -4.52 23.60 67.72
C GLU A 155 -5.27 22.49 66.92
N VAL A 156 -6.52 22.22 67.29
CA VAL A 156 -7.37 21.26 66.52
C VAL A 156 -7.60 21.75 65.11
N ILE A 157 -7.99 23.04 64.96
CA ILE A 157 -8.22 23.63 63.61
C ILE A 157 -6.93 23.57 62.77
N ARG A 158 -5.77 23.85 63.39
CA ARG A 158 -4.49 23.74 62.68
C ARG A 158 -4.21 22.29 62.23
N ALA A 159 -4.37 21.36 63.13
CA ALA A 159 -4.15 19.93 62.81
C ALA A 159 -5.13 19.40 61.73
N GLU A 160 -6.38 19.87 61.72
CA GLU A 160 -7.34 19.61 60.65
C GLU A 160 -6.86 20.17 59.30
N GLY A 161 -6.36 21.39 59.27
CA GLY A 161 -5.80 22.02 58.07
C GLY A 161 -4.56 21.28 57.58
N GLU A 162 -3.67 20.86 58.47
CA GLU A 162 -2.46 20.07 58.13
C GLU A 162 -2.83 18.68 57.57
N ALA A 163 -3.81 17.98 58.15
CA ALA A 163 -4.30 16.68 57.64
C ALA A 163 -4.96 16.81 56.30
N SER A 164 -5.77 17.86 56.09
CA SER A 164 -6.37 18.15 54.76
C SER A 164 -5.31 18.47 53.73
N ALA A 165 -4.35 19.34 54.02
CA ALA A 165 -3.26 19.67 53.10
C ALA A 165 -2.40 18.47 52.74
N ALA A 166 -2.15 17.55 53.70
CA ALA A 166 -1.41 16.31 53.44
C ALA A 166 -2.23 15.35 52.52
N ALA A 167 -3.55 15.27 52.70
CA ALA A 167 -4.42 14.50 51.83
C ALA A 167 -4.41 15.03 50.37
N GLU A 168 -4.47 16.35 50.22
CA GLU A 168 -4.39 16.97 48.87
C GLU A 168 -3.02 16.75 48.21
N ARG A 169 -1.92 16.79 49.00
CA ARG A 169 -0.58 16.45 48.46
C ARG A 169 -0.51 15.01 47.96
N LEU A 170 -1.13 14.06 48.68
CA LEU A 170 -1.20 12.67 48.20
C LEU A 170 -2.02 12.56 46.92
N THR A 171 -3.12 13.26 46.80
CA THR A 171 -3.95 13.33 45.60
C THR A 171 -3.16 13.88 44.43
N LEU A 172 -2.41 14.96 44.62
CA LEU A 172 -1.51 15.53 43.60
C LEU A 172 -0.41 14.54 43.19
N ALA A 173 0.21 13.86 44.16
CA ALA A 173 1.25 12.86 43.86
C ALA A 173 0.69 11.69 43.01
N ARG A 174 -0.53 11.25 43.29
CA ARG A 174 -1.20 10.21 42.45
C ARG A 174 -1.47 10.70 41.03
N ALA A 175 -1.97 11.91 40.86
CA ALA A 175 -2.19 12.49 39.53
C ALA A 175 -0.88 12.59 38.70
N ARG A 176 0.24 12.96 39.37
CA ARG A 176 1.57 13.00 38.75
C ARG A 176 2.03 11.59 38.30
N TYR A 177 1.78 10.58 39.12
CA TYR A 177 2.09 9.19 38.79
C TYR A 177 1.29 8.69 37.56
N GLU A 178 -0.01 8.98 37.53
CA GLU A 178 -0.85 8.66 36.37
C GLU A 178 -0.37 9.35 35.07
N ALA A 179 0.01 10.62 35.18
CA ALA A 179 0.59 11.34 34.04
C ALA A 179 1.92 10.74 33.58
N ALA A 180 2.79 10.29 34.48
CA ALA A 180 4.04 9.63 34.15
C ALA A 180 3.79 8.25 33.50
N GLN A 181 2.83 7.48 34.00
CA GLN A 181 2.41 6.22 33.37
C GLN A 181 1.90 6.42 31.95
N ALA A 182 1.08 7.44 31.71
CA ALA A 182 0.57 7.76 30.38
C ALA A 182 1.72 8.07 29.40
N ARG A 183 2.74 8.82 29.84
CA ARG A 183 3.95 9.10 29.03
C ARG A 183 4.72 7.83 28.70
N ALA A 184 4.91 6.94 29.67
CA ALA A 184 5.58 5.66 29.45
C ALA A 184 4.77 4.76 28.48
N ALA A 185 3.44 4.75 28.57
CA ALA A 185 2.57 4.04 27.65
C ALA A 185 2.68 4.58 26.21
N SER A 186 2.71 5.91 26.04
CA SER A 186 2.93 6.53 24.73
C SER A 186 4.27 6.14 24.13
N ALA A 187 5.36 6.17 24.91
CA ALA A 187 6.68 5.75 24.45
C ALA A 187 6.73 4.26 24.05
N ARG A 188 5.98 3.38 24.73
CA ARG A 188 5.85 1.97 24.34
C ARG A 188 5.11 1.81 23.01
N THR A 189 4.06 2.58 22.81
CA THR A 189 3.31 2.58 21.54
C THR A 189 4.20 3.02 20.38
N GLU A 190 5.05 4.03 20.55
CA GLU A 190 6.00 4.45 19.51
C GLU A 190 7.00 3.35 19.15
N ILE A 191 7.51 2.61 20.14
CA ILE A 191 8.38 1.45 19.89
C ILE A 191 7.62 0.37 19.11
N GLY A 192 6.36 0.10 19.46
CA GLY A 192 5.52 -0.85 18.72
C GLY A 192 5.36 -0.48 17.26
N ARG A 193 5.24 0.81 16.94
CA ARG A 193 5.10 1.32 15.56
C ARG A 193 6.38 1.19 14.71
N LEU A 194 7.54 0.95 15.32
CA LEU A 194 8.81 0.70 14.64
C LEU A 194 9.03 -0.78 14.29
N THR A 195 8.13 -1.66 14.74
CA THR A 195 8.06 -3.06 14.31
C THR A 195 6.86 -3.19 13.39
N ILE A 196 7.13 -3.41 12.11
CA ILE A 196 6.09 -3.50 11.09
C ILE A 196 5.68 -4.96 10.95
N THR A 197 4.39 -5.22 11.09
CA THR A 197 3.81 -6.57 11.08
C THR A 197 2.82 -6.73 9.93
N ALA A 198 2.56 -7.96 9.54
CA ALA A 198 1.57 -8.31 8.55
C ALA A 198 0.15 -7.95 9.05
N PRO A 199 -0.61 -7.13 8.32
CA PRO A 199 -1.98 -6.76 8.70
C PRO A 199 -3.00 -7.89 8.49
N ILE A 200 -2.68 -8.87 7.65
CA ILE A 200 -3.48 -10.06 7.35
C ILE A 200 -2.56 -11.27 7.19
N ALA A 201 -3.11 -12.46 7.26
CA ALA A 201 -2.41 -13.67 6.81
C ALA A 201 -2.39 -13.68 5.27
N GLY A 202 -1.25 -14.07 4.66
CA GLY A 202 -1.12 -14.08 3.21
C GLY A 202 0.30 -14.41 2.75
N GLU A 203 0.57 -14.11 1.48
CA GLU A 203 1.85 -14.31 0.81
C GLU A 203 2.49 -12.95 0.50
N ILE A 204 3.80 -12.86 0.65
CA ILE A 204 4.58 -11.68 0.27
C ILE A 204 4.79 -11.68 -1.25
N LEU A 205 4.24 -10.68 -1.92
CA LEU A 205 4.29 -10.55 -3.38
C LEU A 205 5.54 -9.80 -3.85
N ALA A 206 5.91 -8.74 -3.11
CA ALA A 206 7.09 -7.95 -3.42
C ALA A 206 7.70 -7.36 -2.14
N VAL A 207 9.02 -7.23 -2.12
CA VAL A 207 9.80 -6.57 -1.06
C VAL A 207 10.69 -5.51 -1.72
N ASN A 208 10.34 -4.25 -1.50
CA ASN A 208 10.96 -3.07 -2.12
C ASN A 208 11.90 -2.33 -1.16
N ILE A 209 12.30 -2.97 -0.07
CA ILE A 209 13.25 -2.42 0.92
C ILE A 209 14.36 -3.43 1.24
N ARG A 210 15.46 -2.91 1.77
CA ARG A 210 16.60 -3.73 2.22
C ARG A 210 17.06 -3.28 3.61
N LYS A 211 17.68 -4.22 4.33
CA LYS A 211 18.35 -3.90 5.59
C LYS A 211 19.44 -2.85 5.36
N GLY A 212 19.45 -1.80 6.19
CA GLY A 212 20.36 -0.65 6.06
C GLY A 212 19.82 0.48 5.18
N GLU A 213 18.63 0.33 4.61
CA GLU A 213 17.96 1.38 3.84
C GLU A 213 17.15 2.30 4.77
N TYR A 214 17.01 3.56 4.38
CA TYR A 214 16.22 4.55 5.13
C TYR A 214 14.82 4.62 4.57
N VAL A 215 13.83 4.28 5.39
CA VAL A 215 12.41 4.46 5.07
C VAL A 215 11.93 5.85 5.47
N SER A 216 11.21 6.52 4.57
CA SER A 216 10.63 7.84 4.80
C SER A 216 9.12 7.78 4.70
N THR A 217 8.44 8.43 5.64
CA THR A 217 6.97 8.63 5.59
C THR A 217 6.58 9.87 4.80
N MET A 218 7.54 10.74 4.44
CA MET A 218 7.34 11.95 3.64
C MET A 218 7.78 11.70 2.19
N GLY A 219 6.86 11.28 1.33
CA GLY A 219 7.15 11.10 -0.09
C GLY A 219 5.89 10.62 -0.81
N GLY A 220 5.08 11.52 -1.34
CA GLY A 220 3.99 11.16 -2.24
C GLY A 220 4.54 10.50 -3.50
N GLY A 221 4.31 9.21 -3.71
CA GLY A 221 4.74 8.45 -4.87
C GLY A 221 5.83 7.40 -4.62
N ALA A 222 6.29 7.21 -3.38
CA ALA A 222 7.18 6.09 -3.05
C ALA A 222 6.43 4.76 -3.26
N GLN A 223 7.12 3.78 -3.88
CA GLN A 223 6.62 2.41 -3.96
C GLN A 223 6.38 1.88 -2.54
N PRO A 224 5.34 1.03 -2.33
CA PRO A 224 5.12 0.40 -1.05
C PRO A 224 6.34 -0.43 -0.65
N PHE A 225 6.66 -0.46 0.63
CA PHE A 225 7.84 -1.19 1.11
C PHE A 225 7.69 -2.69 0.94
N ILE A 226 6.50 -3.21 1.22
CA ILE A 226 6.15 -4.61 1.01
C ILE A 226 4.74 -4.66 0.40
N GLU A 227 4.56 -5.52 -0.59
CA GLU A 227 3.25 -5.86 -1.13
C GLU A 227 2.93 -7.28 -0.73
N MET A 228 1.72 -7.50 -0.23
CA MET A 228 1.26 -8.82 0.17
C MET A 228 -0.23 -9.00 -0.13
N GLY A 229 -0.69 -10.25 -0.10
CA GLY A 229 -2.09 -10.56 -0.27
C GLY A 229 -2.40 -12.01 -0.03
N GLN A 230 -3.69 -12.32 0.09
CA GLN A 230 -4.16 -13.68 0.26
C GLN A 230 -4.26 -14.36 -1.12
N THR A 231 -3.28 -15.21 -1.43
CA THR A 231 -3.16 -15.89 -2.73
C THR A 231 -3.92 -17.22 -2.78
N GLN A 232 -4.55 -17.63 -1.70
CA GLN A 232 -5.38 -18.83 -1.63
C GLN A 232 -6.72 -18.49 -0.94
N PRO A 233 -7.81 -18.39 -1.73
CA PRO A 233 -7.90 -18.48 -3.19
C PRO A 233 -7.34 -17.25 -3.92
N MET A 234 -7.01 -17.39 -5.21
CA MET A 234 -6.76 -16.26 -6.10
C MET A 234 -8.06 -15.84 -6.80
N HIS A 235 -8.18 -14.56 -7.05
CA HIS A 235 -9.27 -13.99 -7.85
C HIS A 235 -8.77 -13.53 -9.22
N VAL A 236 -9.71 -13.38 -10.14
CA VAL A 236 -9.51 -12.69 -11.41
C VAL A 236 -10.50 -11.55 -11.47
N ARG A 237 -10.01 -10.35 -11.64
CA ARG A 237 -10.81 -9.16 -11.93
C ARG A 237 -10.92 -9.03 -13.44
N ILE A 238 -12.12 -9.21 -13.97
CA ILE A 238 -12.43 -9.18 -15.39
C ILE A 238 -13.09 -7.85 -15.73
N ASP A 239 -12.50 -7.11 -16.67
CA ASP A 239 -13.02 -5.87 -17.21
C ASP A 239 -13.92 -6.18 -18.41
N ILE A 240 -15.18 -5.81 -18.32
CA ILE A 240 -16.20 -5.97 -19.35
C ILE A 240 -16.63 -4.59 -19.81
N ASP A 241 -16.57 -4.34 -21.11
CA ASP A 241 -17.01 -3.06 -21.67
C ASP A 241 -18.48 -2.78 -21.29
N GLU A 242 -18.78 -1.54 -20.87
CA GLU A 242 -20.10 -1.13 -20.38
C GLU A 242 -21.23 -1.50 -21.37
N GLU A 243 -20.97 -1.40 -22.67
CA GLU A 243 -21.93 -1.76 -23.72
C GLU A 243 -22.25 -3.27 -23.75
N GLN A 244 -21.32 -4.11 -23.30
CA GLN A 244 -21.48 -5.57 -23.26
C GLN A 244 -22.01 -6.06 -21.90
N ALA A 245 -21.92 -5.26 -20.85
CA ALA A 245 -22.30 -5.62 -19.50
C ALA A 245 -23.78 -6.11 -19.36
N PRO A 246 -24.78 -5.52 -20.05
CA PRO A 246 -26.17 -6.01 -20.01
C PRO A 246 -26.36 -7.41 -20.53
N ARG A 247 -25.47 -7.88 -21.42
CA ARG A 247 -25.52 -9.21 -22.07
C ARG A 247 -24.95 -10.32 -21.16
N VAL A 248 -24.18 -9.98 -20.14
CA VAL A 248 -23.52 -10.95 -19.26
C VAL A 248 -24.56 -11.69 -18.41
N ALA A 249 -24.47 -13.03 -18.42
CA ALA A 249 -25.21 -13.86 -17.47
C ALA A 249 -24.48 -13.86 -16.12
N MET A 250 -24.85 -12.90 -15.24
CA MET A 250 -24.26 -12.79 -13.91
C MET A 250 -24.55 -14.05 -13.07
N GLY A 251 -23.53 -14.51 -12.32
CA GLY A 251 -23.61 -15.72 -11.51
C GLY A 251 -23.13 -16.99 -12.22
N GLU A 252 -23.00 -16.97 -13.54
CA GLU A 252 -22.49 -18.12 -14.31
C GLU A 252 -20.95 -18.17 -14.26
N PRO A 253 -20.33 -19.37 -14.33
CA PRO A 253 -18.88 -19.52 -14.33
C PRO A 253 -18.27 -18.94 -15.60
N ALA A 254 -17.09 -18.34 -15.48
CA ALA A 254 -16.30 -17.82 -16.58
C ALA A 254 -15.22 -18.83 -17.00
N THR A 255 -14.96 -18.92 -18.31
CA THR A 255 -13.77 -19.63 -18.81
C THR A 255 -12.63 -18.62 -18.89
N VAL A 256 -11.53 -18.89 -18.19
CA VAL A 256 -10.36 -18.00 -18.09
C VAL A 256 -9.14 -18.71 -18.62
N SER A 257 -8.31 -18.01 -19.40
CA SER A 257 -7.03 -18.51 -19.90
C SER A 257 -5.93 -17.44 -19.74
N PRO A 258 -4.68 -17.84 -19.47
CA PRO A 258 -3.56 -16.90 -19.48
C PRO A 258 -3.42 -16.27 -20.88
N ARG A 259 -3.14 -14.97 -20.93
CA ARG A 259 -2.93 -14.29 -22.20
C ARG A 259 -1.77 -14.92 -22.99
N GLY A 260 -2.01 -15.30 -24.23
CA GLY A 260 -1.05 -16.01 -25.07
C GLY A 260 -1.03 -17.54 -24.88
N ALA A 261 -1.85 -18.11 -24.00
CA ALA A 261 -1.99 -19.55 -23.77
C ALA A 261 -3.46 -20.00 -23.80
N ALA A 262 -4.17 -19.67 -24.87
CA ALA A 262 -5.61 -19.93 -25.05
C ALA A 262 -6.01 -21.41 -24.93
N GLY A 263 -5.07 -22.34 -25.06
CA GLY A 263 -5.30 -23.77 -24.82
C GLY A 263 -5.39 -24.18 -23.35
N GLN A 264 -4.91 -23.35 -22.44
CA GLN A 264 -4.94 -23.61 -20.99
C GLN A 264 -6.16 -22.94 -20.37
N GLN A 265 -7.32 -23.57 -20.49
CA GLN A 265 -8.58 -23.03 -20.01
C GLN A 265 -8.93 -23.58 -18.64
N VAL A 266 -9.41 -22.67 -17.77
CA VAL A 266 -9.87 -22.97 -16.43
C VAL A 266 -11.25 -22.35 -16.21
N GLN A 267 -12.13 -23.07 -15.53
CA GLN A 267 -13.42 -22.54 -15.09
C GLN A 267 -13.23 -21.80 -13.79
N ALA A 268 -13.58 -20.50 -13.77
CA ALA A 268 -13.57 -19.66 -12.60
C ALA A 268 -15.00 -19.44 -12.08
N SER A 269 -15.19 -19.47 -10.77
CA SER A 269 -16.50 -19.33 -10.13
C SER A 269 -16.82 -17.86 -9.90
N PHE A 270 -18.06 -17.45 -10.16
CA PHE A 270 -18.50 -16.08 -9.91
C PHE A 270 -18.46 -15.74 -8.41
N VAL A 271 -17.86 -14.59 -8.06
CA VAL A 271 -17.84 -14.07 -6.69
C VAL A 271 -18.79 -12.88 -6.57
N ARG A 272 -18.52 -11.81 -7.32
CA ARG A 272 -19.32 -10.57 -7.30
C ARG A 272 -19.06 -9.73 -8.55
N ALA A 273 -19.98 -8.81 -8.85
CA ALA A 273 -19.74 -7.70 -9.75
C ALA A 273 -19.53 -6.44 -8.91
N GLU A 274 -18.55 -5.65 -9.29
CA GLU A 274 -18.32 -4.36 -8.62
C GLU A 274 -19.45 -3.38 -8.97
N PRO A 275 -19.97 -2.63 -7.99
CA PRO A 275 -21.08 -1.71 -8.23
C PRO A 275 -20.68 -0.44 -8.99
N LEU A 276 -19.37 -0.17 -9.08
CA LEU A 276 -18.80 1.01 -9.72
C LEU A 276 -18.24 0.68 -11.09
N VAL A 277 -18.70 1.40 -12.11
CA VAL A 277 -18.14 1.36 -13.46
C VAL A 277 -16.95 2.32 -13.51
N VAL A 278 -15.80 1.81 -13.91
CA VAL A 278 -14.54 2.56 -13.89
C VAL A 278 -14.00 2.77 -15.31
N PRO A 279 -13.18 3.82 -15.57
CA PRO A 279 -12.48 3.94 -16.83
C PRO A 279 -11.57 2.73 -17.07
N LYS A 280 -11.57 2.20 -18.30
CA LYS A 280 -10.70 1.09 -18.69
C LYS A 280 -9.24 1.53 -18.56
N ARG A 281 -8.48 0.81 -17.75
CA ARG A 281 -7.02 0.99 -17.71
C ARG A 281 -6.42 0.21 -18.86
N SER A 282 -5.91 0.93 -19.90
CA SER A 282 -5.18 0.28 -20.97
C SER A 282 -3.89 -0.33 -20.41
N LEU A 283 -3.77 -1.64 -20.51
CA LEU A 283 -2.54 -2.38 -20.16
C LEU A 283 -1.57 -2.41 -21.36
N THR A 284 -2.03 -1.97 -22.53
CA THR A 284 -1.23 -1.76 -23.73
C THR A 284 -1.01 -0.25 -23.88
N ASN A 285 0.20 0.21 -23.70
CA ASN A 285 0.63 1.61 -23.78
C ASN A 285 0.54 2.16 -25.24
N SER A 286 -0.50 1.80 -26.00
CA SER A 286 -0.75 2.30 -27.35
C SER A 286 -1.54 3.58 -27.29
N ALA A 287 -0.98 4.67 -27.81
CA ALA A 287 -1.60 5.99 -27.91
C ALA A 287 -2.89 6.06 -28.77
N ALA A 288 -3.31 4.94 -29.35
CA ALA A 288 -4.48 4.82 -30.21
C ALA A 288 -5.72 4.24 -29.50
N GLU A 289 -5.62 3.78 -28.24
CA GLU A 289 -6.76 3.24 -27.51
C GLU A 289 -7.62 4.40 -26.99
N ARG A 290 -8.91 4.36 -27.32
CA ARG A 290 -9.88 5.36 -26.86
C ARG A 290 -9.91 5.38 -25.32
N VAL A 291 -9.51 6.50 -24.72
CA VAL A 291 -9.41 6.73 -23.28
C VAL A 291 -10.80 6.78 -22.59
N ASP A 292 -11.89 6.75 -23.35
CA ASP A 292 -13.27 6.98 -22.85
C ASP A 292 -14.10 5.69 -22.68
N VAL A 293 -13.50 4.50 -22.80
CA VAL A 293 -14.23 3.24 -22.58
C VAL A 293 -14.34 2.98 -21.08
N ARG A 294 -15.57 2.83 -20.61
CA ARG A 294 -15.85 2.40 -19.23
C ARG A 294 -16.07 0.90 -19.17
N VAL A 295 -15.69 0.30 -18.04
CA VAL A 295 -15.80 -1.13 -17.82
C VAL A 295 -16.53 -1.43 -16.52
N LEU A 296 -17.36 -2.47 -16.56
CA LEU A 296 -17.88 -3.16 -15.39
C LEU A 296 -16.84 -4.20 -14.97
N GLN A 297 -16.44 -4.17 -13.72
CA GLN A 297 -15.50 -5.15 -13.16
C GLN A 297 -16.28 -6.28 -12.51
N VAL A 298 -15.93 -7.51 -12.89
CA VAL A 298 -16.52 -8.72 -12.33
C VAL A 298 -15.42 -9.61 -11.76
N ILE A 299 -15.59 -10.02 -10.52
CA ILE A 299 -14.63 -10.81 -9.77
C ILE A 299 -15.02 -12.28 -9.83
N TYR A 300 -14.05 -13.11 -10.20
CA TYR A 300 -14.17 -14.56 -10.23
C TYR A 300 -13.08 -15.20 -9.40
N GLU A 301 -13.38 -16.31 -8.77
CA GLU A 301 -12.44 -17.13 -8.01
C GLU A 301 -11.84 -18.23 -8.91
N LEU A 302 -10.52 -18.34 -8.91
CA LEU A 302 -9.80 -19.40 -9.58
C LEU A 302 -9.76 -20.67 -8.73
N PRO A 303 -9.94 -21.87 -9.31
CA PRO A 303 -9.83 -23.10 -8.56
C PRO A 303 -8.41 -23.32 -8.04
N ALA A 304 -8.29 -23.92 -6.85
CA ALA A 304 -7.00 -24.17 -6.21
C ALA A 304 -6.02 -25.00 -7.06
N SER A 305 -6.52 -25.83 -7.98
CA SER A 305 -5.69 -26.61 -8.90
C SER A 305 -4.95 -25.76 -9.93
N ALA A 306 -5.39 -24.54 -10.18
CA ALA A 306 -4.80 -23.63 -11.15
C ALA A 306 -3.90 -22.57 -10.50
N THR A 307 -3.83 -22.55 -9.17
CA THR A 307 -3.11 -21.58 -8.35
C THR A 307 -2.12 -22.31 -7.41
N GLY A 308 -1.12 -21.62 -6.89
CA GLY A 308 -0.12 -22.20 -5.99
C GLY A 308 1.13 -22.72 -6.70
N ASP A 309 1.93 -23.53 -6.00
CA ASP A 309 3.19 -24.09 -6.52
C ASP A 309 2.92 -24.99 -7.74
N GLY A 310 3.34 -24.52 -8.92
CA GLY A 310 3.09 -25.20 -10.21
C GLY A 310 1.79 -24.80 -10.91
N GLY A 311 0.97 -23.92 -10.34
CA GLY A 311 -0.22 -23.36 -10.99
C GLY A 311 0.12 -22.52 -12.22
N ILE A 312 -0.84 -22.46 -13.16
CA ILE A 312 -0.68 -21.71 -14.42
C ILE A 312 -0.90 -20.20 -14.24
N PHE A 313 -1.47 -19.77 -13.12
CA PHE A 313 -1.76 -18.37 -12.82
C PHE A 313 -0.84 -17.81 -11.74
N ARG A 314 -0.45 -16.55 -11.92
CA ARG A 314 0.33 -15.76 -10.97
C ARG A 314 -0.32 -14.41 -10.74
N VAL A 315 -0.18 -13.86 -9.56
CA VAL A 315 -0.66 -12.50 -9.25
C VAL A 315 -0.04 -11.48 -10.21
N GLY A 316 -0.88 -10.56 -10.72
CA GLY A 316 -0.50 -9.57 -11.75
C GLY A 316 -0.55 -10.08 -13.19
N GLN A 317 -0.81 -11.37 -13.42
CA GLN A 317 -0.88 -11.94 -14.76
C GLN A 317 -2.15 -11.51 -15.48
N GLN A 318 -2.00 -11.15 -16.76
CA GLN A 318 -3.13 -10.86 -17.63
C GLN A 318 -3.77 -12.14 -18.15
N VAL A 319 -5.09 -12.10 -18.23
CA VAL A 319 -5.92 -13.21 -18.67
C VAL A 319 -6.96 -12.76 -19.69
N ASP A 320 -7.35 -13.66 -20.54
CA ASP A 320 -8.52 -13.54 -21.42
C ASP A 320 -9.65 -14.37 -20.81
N ALA A 321 -10.83 -13.77 -20.71
CA ALA A 321 -12.00 -14.38 -20.05
C ALA A 321 -13.22 -14.38 -20.98
N TYR A 322 -13.99 -15.44 -20.90
CA TYR A 322 -15.21 -15.65 -21.67
C TYR A 322 -16.35 -16.00 -20.71
N ILE A 323 -17.32 -15.11 -20.59
CA ILE A 323 -18.48 -15.26 -19.71
C ILE A 323 -19.71 -15.59 -20.57
N PRO A 324 -20.56 -16.54 -20.17
CA PRO A 324 -21.79 -16.83 -20.89
C PRO A 324 -22.66 -15.58 -21.04
N ALA A 325 -23.25 -15.39 -22.22
CA ALA A 325 -24.26 -14.37 -22.43
C ALA A 325 -25.63 -14.86 -21.99
N LYS A 326 -26.52 -13.93 -21.59
CA LYS A 326 -27.92 -14.21 -21.31
C LYS A 326 -28.57 -14.86 -22.54
N LYS A 327 -29.31 -15.95 -22.35
CA LYS A 327 -30.10 -16.57 -23.42
C LYS A 327 -31.23 -15.62 -23.80
N GLY A 328 -31.28 -15.15 -25.03
CA GLY A 328 -32.46 -14.50 -25.61
C GLY A 328 -32.45 -12.97 -25.65
N GLN A 329 -31.31 -12.33 -25.87
CA GLN A 329 -31.25 -10.95 -26.37
C GLN A 329 -30.38 -10.86 -27.62
#